data_93b7f53c4bfe4a93836e2151727c3107
#
_entry.id   93b7f53c4bfe4a93836e2151727c3107
#
_cell.length_a   1.000
_cell.length_b   1.000
_cell.length_c   1.000
_cell.angle_alpha   90.00
_cell.angle_beta   90.00
_cell.angle_gamma   90.00
#
_symmetry.space_group_name_H-M   'P 1'
#
loop_
_entity.id
_entity.type
_entity.pdbx_description
1 polymer ?
#
loop_
_entity_poly.entity_id
_entity_poly.type
_entity_poly.pdbx_seq_one_letter_code
_entity_poly.pdbx_strand_id
1 'polypeptide(L)'
;MHLDRKKLDMSESLKTDYLVVGSGVVGMAFIDTLLTETDANIIVVDRHAKPGGHWNNAYSFVTLHQPSSFFGVSSKELSRGVKDHNGLNKGMNDLATGPELSAYFDEVMRLRFLASGRVQYFPMCDYSKDGKFTSKVTGKSYQVDYKKLVDATFMTISV
;
A
#
# COMPACT_ATOMS: atom_id res chain seq x y z
N MET A 1 20.75 44.45 3.40
CA MET A 1 19.43 44.13 3.96
C MET A 1 19.07 42.73 3.55
N HIS A 2 19.46 41.76 4.38
CA HIS A 2 19.23 40.33 4.14
C HIS A 2 17.83 40.01 4.66
N LEU A 3 16.90 39.81 3.74
CA LEU A 3 15.57 39.29 4.08
C LEU A 3 15.71 37.79 4.31
N ASP A 4 15.79 37.43 5.58
CA ASP A 4 15.70 36.05 6.09
C ASP A 4 14.32 35.51 5.72
N ARG A 5 14.23 34.82 4.58
CA ARG A 5 13.03 34.05 4.23
C ARG A 5 13.00 32.83 5.13
N LYS A 6 12.52 32.96 6.36
CA LYS A 6 11.95 31.83 7.09
C LYS A 6 10.83 31.28 6.22
N LYS A 7 11.15 30.23 5.46
CA LYS A 7 10.15 29.38 4.85
C LYS A 7 9.33 28.82 6.01
N LEU A 8 8.14 29.41 6.26
CA LEU A 8 7.17 28.80 7.16
C LEU A 8 6.99 27.37 6.64
N ASP A 9 7.36 26.41 7.47
CA ASP A 9 7.09 24.99 7.23
C ASP A 9 5.57 24.81 7.37
N MET A 10 4.85 25.06 6.28
CA MET A 10 3.40 24.91 6.21
C MET A 10 3.06 23.44 5.94
N SER A 11 3.50 22.57 6.85
CA SER A 11 3.05 21.19 6.83
C SER A 11 1.57 21.13 7.24
N GLU A 12 0.78 20.42 6.47
CA GLU A 12 -0.60 20.12 6.84
C GLU A 12 -0.60 19.08 7.98
N SER A 13 -1.30 19.41 9.07
CA SER A 13 -1.42 18.53 10.23
C SER A 13 -2.58 17.55 10.03
N LEU A 14 -2.29 16.26 10.18
CA LEU A 14 -3.24 15.17 10.08
C LEU A 14 -3.25 14.37 11.40
N LYS A 15 -4.33 13.64 11.65
CA LYS A 15 -4.45 12.78 12.83
C LYS A 15 -5.08 11.44 12.47
N THR A 16 -4.54 10.36 13.07
CA THR A 16 -5.03 9.01 12.84
C THR A 16 -4.74 8.08 14.02
N ASP A 17 -5.37 6.90 14.03
CA ASP A 17 -5.00 5.83 14.98
C ASP A 17 -3.75 5.09 14.49
N TYR A 18 -3.70 4.74 13.20
CA TYR A 18 -2.57 4.05 12.59
C TYR A 18 -2.00 4.81 11.40
N LEU A 19 -0.69 5.02 11.42
CA LEU A 19 0.07 5.45 10.25
C LEU A 19 0.76 4.22 9.67
N VAL A 20 0.38 3.83 8.45
CA VAL A 20 0.96 2.69 7.73
C VAL A 20 1.84 3.22 6.61
N VAL A 21 3.11 2.85 6.62
CA VAL A 21 4.08 3.21 5.59
C VAL A 21 4.32 2.00 4.70
N GLY A 22 3.92 2.12 3.44
CA GLY A 22 3.96 1.05 2.45
C GLY A 22 2.59 0.40 2.21
N SER A 23 2.15 0.40 0.94
CA SER A 23 0.92 -0.24 0.46
C SER A 23 1.21 -1.48 -0.39
N GLY A 24 2.29 -2.19 -0.08
CA GLY A 24 2.55 -3.55 -0.57
C GLY A 24 1.61 -4.58 0.07
N VAL A 25 1.77 -5.86 -0.29
CA VAL A 25 0.89 -6.93 0.21
C VAL A 25 0.79 -6.95 1.74
N VAL A 26 1.90 -6.76 2.45
CA VAL A 26 1.94 -6.78 3.92
C VAL A 26 1.13 -5.62 4.51
N GLY A 27 1.36 -4.39 4.02
CA GLY A 27 0.61 -3.22 4.46
C GLY A 27 -0.88 -3.35 4.15
N MET A 28 -1.22 -3.83 2.94
CA MET A 28 -2.60 -4.04 2.53
C MET A 28 -3.30 -5.11 3.38
N ALA A 29 -2.66 -6.24 3.67
CA ALA A 29 -3.22 -7.29 4.52
C ALA A 29 -3.44 -6.80 5.96
N PHE A 30 -2.50 -6.02 6.49
CA PHE A 30 -2.64 -5.42 7.82
C PHE A 30 -3.81 -4.43 7.89
N ILE A 31 -3.95 -3.54 6.89
CA ILE A 31 -5.06 -2.59 6.80
C ILE A 31 -6.40 -3.33 6.70
N ASP A 32 -6.48 -4.37 5.88
CA ASP A 32 -7.69 -5.19 5.74
C ASP A 32 -8.13 -5.81 7.06
N THR A 33 -7.18 -6.35 7.82
CA THR A 33 -7.44 -6.88 9.16
C THR A 33 -7.91 -5.80 10.13
N LEU A 34 -7.26 -4.63 10.15
CA LEU A 34 -7.70 -3.51 11.00
C LEU A 34 -9.13 -3.07 10.67
N LEU A 35 -9.49 -2.99 9.39
CA LEU A 35 -10.84 -2.61 8.96
C LEU A 35 -11.89 -3.65 9.35
N THR A 36 -11.50 -4.92 9.43
CA THR A 36 -12.39 -6.01 9.82
C THR A 36 -12.58 -6.09 11.33
N GLU A 37 -11.50 -5.94 12.09
CA GLU A 37 -11.46 -6.25 13.51
C GLU A 37 -11.60 -5.01 14.42
N THR A 38 -11.49 -3.80 13.85
CA THR A 38 -11.50 -2.55 14.64
C THR A 38 -12.26 -1.43 13.94
N ASP A 39 -12.51 -0.34 14.67
CA ASP A 39 -13.06 0.93 14.15
C ASP A 39 -11.97 1.98 13.90
N ALA A 40 -10.70 1.58 13.83
CA ALA A 40 -9.55 2.48 13.71
C ALA A 40 -9.58 3.30 12.40
N ASN A 41 -9.12 4.55 12.49
CA ASN A 41 -8.80 5.39 11.35
C ASN A 41 -7.34 5.17 10.93
N ILE A 42 -7.09 5.18 9.64
CA ILE A 42 -5.80 4.77 9.06
C ILE A 42 -5.35 5.79 8.03
N ILE A 43 -4.10 6.23 8.13
CA ILE A 43 -3.41 6.94 7.07
C ILE A 43 -2.39 5.99 6.47
N VAL A 44 -2.40 5.88 5.13
CA VAL A 44 -1.47 5.05 4.36
C VAL A 44 -0.61 5.94 3.48
N VAL A 45 0.70 5.80 3.59
CA VAL A 45 1.68 6.56 2.79
C VAL A 45 2.49 5.59 1.94
N ASP A 46 2.58 5.84 0.64
CA ASP A 46 3.40 5.03 -0.28
C ASP A 46 4.17 5.89 -1.27
N ARG A 47 5.38 5.48 -1.59
CA ARG A 47 6.24 6.14 -2.59
C ARG A 47 5.83 5.87 -4.03
N HIS A 48 5.05 4.82 -4.28
CA HIS A 48 4.54 4.47 -5.60
C HIS A 48 3.21 5.18 -5.89
N ALA A 49 2.86 5.26 -7.17
CA ALA A 49 1.61 5.86 -7.63
C ALA A 49 0.38 4.99 -7.36
N LYS A 50 0.60 3.68 -7.16
CA LYS A 50 -0.45 2.67 -6.95
C LYS A 50 -0.07 1.72 -5.82
N PRO A 51 -1.06 1.11 -5.14
CA PRO A 51 -0.79 0.04 -4.20
C PRO A 51 -0.20 -1.19 -4.92
N GLY A 52 0.38 -2.12 -4.15
CA GLY A 52 0.97 -3.35 -4.68
C GLY A 52 2.49 -3.46 -4.47
N GLY A 53 3.13 -2.41 -3.91
CA GLY A 53 4.55 -2.45 -3.55
C GLY A 53 5.46 -2.75 -4.75
N HIS A 54 6.35 -3.75 -4.65
CA HIS A 54 7.29 -4.12 -5.70
C HIS A 54 6.64 -4.61 -6.99
N TRP A 55 5.38 -5.03 -6.99
CA TRP A 55 4.65 -5.39 -8.19
C TRP A 55 4.50 -4.24 -9.17
N ASN A 56 4.56 -2.99 -8.70
CA ASN A 56 4.60 -1.81 -9.57
C ASN A 56 5.83 -1.73 -10.46
N ASN A 57 6.92 -2.41 -10.09
CA ASN A 57 8.20 -2.43 -10.80
C ASN A 57 8.53 -3.83 -11.37
N ALA A 58 7.63 -4.79 -11.25
CA ALA A 58 7.84 -6.14 -11.76
C ALA A 58 7.84 -6.16 -13.29
N TYR A 59 8.62 -7.07 -13.88
CA TYR A 59 8.60 -7.31 -15.32
C TYR A 59 7.21 -7.80 -15.76
N SER A 60 6.80 -7.45 -16.98
CA SER A 60 5.46 -7.76 -17.50
C SER A 60 5.14 -9.26 -17.60
N PHE A 61 6.17 -10.11 -17.67
CA PHE A 61 6.04 -11.56 -17.76
C PHE A 61 6.08 -12.28 -16.43
N VAL A 62 6.25 -11.57 -15.30
CA VAL A 62 6.32 -12.18 -13.97
C VAL A 62 4.94 -12.60 -13.51
N THR A 63 4.87 -13.80 -12.97
CA THR A 63 3.69 -14.34 -12.28
C THR A 63 4.02 -14.66 -10.83
N LEU A 64 3.00 -14.88 -10.01
CA LEU A 64 3.20 -15.54 -8.72
C LEU A 64 3.82 -16.94 -8.94
N HIS A 65 4.62 -17.39 -8.00
CA HIS A 65 5.15 -18.74 -7.94
C HIS A 65 4.36 -19.66 -6.97
N GLN A 66 3.25 -19.13 -6.45
CA GLN A 66 2.31 -19.85 -5.59
C GLN A 66 0.89 -19.65 -6.11
N PRO A 67 -0.04 -20.59 -5.84
CA PRO A 67 -1.44 -20.45 -6.24
C PRO A 67 -2.02 -19.10 -5.80
N SER A 68 -2.77 -18.45 -6.68
CA SER A 68 -3.32 -17.12 -6.44
C SER A 68 -4.22 -17.05 -5.20
N SER A 69 -4.88 -18.15 -4.83
CA SER A 69 -5.69 -18.25 -3.61
C SER A 69 -4.91 -18.10 -2.29
N PHE A 70 -3.58 -18.21 -2.34
CA PHE A 70 -2.74 -18.07 -1.14
C PHE A 70 -2.15 -16.65 -0.99
N PHE A 71 -2.55 -15.73 -1.85
CA PHE A 71 -1.97 -14.40 -1.88
C PHE A 71 -3.07 -13.32 -1.86
N GLY A 72 -2.78 -12.21 -1.18
CA GLY A 72 -3.67 -11.04 -1.13
C GLY A 72 -4.13 -10.70 0.28
N VAL A 73 -5.32 -10.10 0.37
CA VAL A 73 -5.96 -9.72 1.65
C VAL A 73 -7.08 -10.71 2.01
N SER A 74 -7.38 -10.81 3.30
CA SER A 74 -8.32 -11.84 3.79
C SER A 74 -9.76 -11.63 3.34
N SER A 75 -10.18 -10.37 3.15
CA SER A 75 -11.56 -10.04 2.77
C SER A 75 -11.88 -10.26 1.29
N LYS A 76 -10.85 -10.41 0.46
CA LYS A 76 -11.01 -10.59 -0.99
C LYS A 76 -9.95 -11.53 -1.54
N GLU A 77 -10.39 -12.64 -2.08
CA GLU A 77 -9.49 -13.59 -2.76
C GLU A 77 -9.00 -13.02 -4.08
N LEU A 78 -7.70 -13.20 -4.38
CA LEU A 78 -7.10 -12.85 -5.67
C LEU A 78 -7.54 -13.82 -6.76
N SER A 79 -7.76 -15.10 -6.42
CA SER A 79 -8.11 -16.15 -7.37
C SER A 79 -9.43 -15.86 -8.08
N ARG A 80 -9.46 -16.16 -9.39
CA ARG A 80 -10.67 -16.15 -10.21
C ARG A 80 -11.37 -17.51 -10.27
N GLY A 81 -10.91 -18.49 -9.47
CA GLY A 81 -11.40 -19.86 -9.50
C GLY A 81 -10.89 -20.71 -10.68
N VAL A 82 -10.03 -20.13 -11.54
CA VAL A 82 -9.40 -20.88 -12.64
C VAL A 82 -8.38 -21.86 -12.07
N LYS A 83 -8.38 -23.08 -12.59
CA LYS A 83 -7.43 -24.13 -12.21
C LYS A 83 -6.45 -24.40 -13.32
N ASP A 84 -5.19 -24.59 -12.96
CA ASP A 84 -4.19 -25.06 -13.90
C ASP A 84 -4.40 -26.53 -14.28
N HIS A 85 -4.31 -26.81 -15.55
CA HIS A 85 -4.49 -28.16 -16.09
C HIS A 85 -3.18 -28.91 -16.32
N ASN A 86 -2.04 -28.20 -16.27
CA ASN A 86 -0.72 -28.75 -16.59
C ASN A 86 0.33 -28.28 -15.59
N GLY A 87 1.51 -28.92 -15.61
CA GLY A 87 2.68 -28.56 -14.82
C GLY A 87 2.55 -28.87 -13.33
N LEU A 88 3.46 -28.29 -12.54
CA LEU A 88 3.54 -28.51 -11.09
C LEU A 88 2.35 -27.93 -10.33
N ASN A 89 1.66 -26.95 -10.91
CA ASN A 89 0.50 -26.28 -10.30
C ASN A 89 -0.84 -26.94 -10.69
N LYS A 90 -0.81 -28.06 -11.41
CA LYS A 90 -2.01 -28.78 -11.88
C LYS A 90 -3.01 -29.05 -10.75
N GLY A 91 -4.27 -28.64 -10.98
CA GLY A 91 -5.37 -28.79 -10.03
C GLY A 91 -5.45 -27.71 -8.95
N MET A 92 -4.43 -26.88 -8.81
CA MET A 92 -4.43 -25.69 -7.96
C MET A 92 -4.92 -24.45 -8.72
N ASN A 93 -5.22 -23.38 -8.01
CA ASN A 93 -5.56 -22.11 -8.65
C ASN A 93 -4.38 -21.60 -9.46
N ASP A 94 -4.68 -20.93 -10.58
CA ASP A 94 -3.69 -20.37 -11.50
C ASP A 94 -2.69 -19.42 -10.81
N LEU A 95 -1.58 -19.17 -11.47
CA LEU A 95 -0.54 -18.24 -11.01
C LEU A 95 -0.87 -16.85 -11.54
N ALA A 96 -1.34 -15.95 -10.69
CA ALA A 96 -1.71 -14.61 -11.09
C ALA A 96 -0.51 -13.85 -11.68
N THR A 97 -0.78 -13.12 -12.76
CA THR A 97 0.20 -12.25 -13.45
C THR A 97 0.39 -10.93 -12.71
N GLY A 98 1.48 -10.22 -12.99
CA GLY A 98 1.74 -8.88 -12.45
C GLY A 98 0.59 -7.89 -12.70
N PRO A 99 0.04 -7.78 -13.93
CA PRO A 99 -1.14 -6.95 -14.19
C PRO A 99 -2.37 -7.32 -13.36
N GLU A 100 -2.65 -8.61 -13.16
CA GLU A 100 -3.76 -9.07 -12.32
C GLU A 100 -3.57 -8.68 -10.86
N LEU A 101 -2.35 -8.80 -10.35
CA LEU A 101 -1.99 -8.35 -9.01
C LEU A 101 -2.17 -6.83 -8.85
N SER A 102 -1.70 -6.06 -9.83
CA SER A 102 -1.85 -4.59 -9.78
C SER A 102 -3.32 -4.18 -9.80
N ALA A 103 -4.14 -4.81 -10.64
CA ALA A 103 -5.58 -4.57 -10.70
C ALA A 103 -6.29 -4.96 -9.39
N TYR A 104 -5.92 -6.10 -8.82
CA TYR A 104 -6.45 -6.58 -7.55
C TYR A 104 -6.17 -5.60 -6.40
N PHE A 105 -4.92 -5.13 -6.23
CA PHE A 105 -4.59 -4.19 -5.17
C PHE A 105 -5.26 -2.83 -5.36
N ASP A 106 -5.37 -2.35 -6.59
CA ASP A 106 -6.09 -1.12 -6.89
C ASP A 106 -7.58 -1.25 -6.55
N GLU A 107 -8.19 -2.37 -6.88
CA GLU A 107 -9.59 -2.65 -6.54
C GLU A 107 -9.82 -2.71 -5.03
N VAL A 108 -8.98 -3.43 -4.28
CA VAL A 108 -9.06 -3.50 -2.81
C VAL A 108 -8.91 -2.12 -2.19
N MET A 109 -7.93 -1.32 -2.65
CA MET A 109 -7.74 0.04 -2.16
C MET A 109 -8.99 0.88 -2.39
N ARG A 110 -9.52 0.92 -3.61
CA ARG A 110 -10.65 1.80 -3.95
C ARG A 110 -11.97 1.34 -3.37
N LEU A 111 -12.31 0.05 -3.55
CA LEU A 111 -13.67 -0.43 -3.26
C LEU A 111 -13.85 -0.91 -1.82
N ARG A 112 -12.75 -1.17 -1.09
CA ARG A 112 -12.84 -1.56 0.30
C ARG A 112 -12.23 -0.52 1.25
N PHE A 113 -10.97 -0.14 1.03
CA PHE A 113 -10.27 0.72 1.99
C PHE A 113 -10.81 2.14 1.94
N LEU A 114 -10.75 2.80 0.80
CA LEU A 114 -11.25 4.18 0.66
C LEU A 114 -12.77 4.25 0.85
N ALA A 115 -13.51 3.26 0.35
CA ALA A 115 -14.95 3.20 0.50
C ALA A 115 -15.41 3.03 1.96
N SER A 116 -14.54 2.55 2.86
CA SER A 116 -14.83 2.46 4.30
C SER A 116 -15.00 3.83 4.97
N GLY A 117 -14.47 4.90 4.36
CA GLY A 117 -14.40 6.22 4.96
C GLY A 117 -13.37 6.37 6.10
N ARG A 118 -12.69 5.28 6.46
CA ARG A 118 -11.70 5.23 7.56
C ARG A 118 -10.25 5.24 7.10
N VAL A 119 -9.99 5.12 5.80
CA VAL A 119 -8.65 5.12 5.21
C VAL A 119 -8.43 6.36 4.38
N GLN A 120 -7.32 7.06 4.63
CA GLN A 120 -6.79 8.10 3.75
C GLN A 120 -5.50 7.58 3.12
N TYR A 121 -5.41 7.62 1.79
CA TYR A 121 -4.27 7.11 1.03
C TYR A 121 -3.49 8.24 0.38
N PHE A 122 -2.19 8.28 0.63
CA PHE A 122 -1.23 9.25 0.12
C PHE A 122 -0.18 8.55 -0.77
N PRO A 123 -0.50 8.30 -2.04
CA PRO A 123 0.47 7.78 -3.01
C PRO A 123 1.47 8.86 -3.43
N MET A 124 2.57 8.44 -4.04
CA MET A 124 3.65 9.33 -4.50
C MET A 124 4.18 10.24 -3.38
N CYS A 125 4.30 9.71 -2.17
CA CYS A 125 4.82 10.43 -1.02
C CYS A 125 6.04 9.74 -0.43
N ASP A 126 7.06 10.53 -0.12
CA ASP A 126 8.24 10.05 0.60
C ASP A 126 8.04 10.27 2.10
N TYR A 127 8.01 9.15 2.83
CA TYR A 127 8.01 9.17 4.30
C TYR A 127 9.43 9.40 4.81
N SER A 128 9.59 10.35 5.71
CA SER A 128 10.91 10.63 6.29
C SER A 128 11.10 9.97 7.65
N LYS A 129 10.44 10.47 8.67
CA LYS A 129 10.44 9.97 10.06
C LYS A 129 9.34 10.69 10.85
N ASP A 130 9.02 10.16 12.03
CA ASP A 130 8.21 10.84 13.06
C ASP A 130 6.86 11.39 12.52
N GLY A 131 6.23 10.65 11.60
CA GLY A 131 4.97 11.05 11.01
C GLY A 131 5.07 12.09 9.89
N LYS A 132 6.27 12.44 9.44
CA LYS A 132 6.48 13.40 8.36
C LYS A 132 6.54 12.70 7.01
N PHE A 133 5.81 13.22 6.04
CA PHE A 133 5.96 12.81 4.65
C PHE A 133 5.71 13.97 3.69
N THR A 134 6.23 13.85 2.48
CA THR A 134 6.16 14.90 1.45
C THR A 134 5.70 14.31 0.13
N SER A 135 4.74 14.96 -0.51
CA SER A 135 4.27 14.61 -1.85
C SER A 135 5.36 14.89 -2.88
N LYS A 136 5.73 13.88 -3.65
CA LYS A 136 6.68 13.98 -4.77
C LYS A 136 6.09 14.76 -5.95
N VAL A 137 4.76 14.85 -6.02
CA VAL A 137 4.06 15.54 -7.11
C VAL A 137 3.93 17.03 -6.83
N THR A 138 3.52 17.40 -5.62
CA THR A 138 3.18 18.78 -5.28
C THR A 138 4.23 19.47 -4.40
N GLY A 139 5.14 18.71 -3.79
CA GLY A 139 6.08 19.20 -2.78
C GLY A 139 5.43 19.54 -1.44
N LYS A 140 4.12 19.30 -1.29
CA LYS A 140 3.40 19.56 -0.06
C LYS A 140 3.85 18.61 1.05
N SER A 141 4.14 19.17 2.22
CA SER A 141 4.57 18.41 3.40
C SER A 141 3.40 18.22 4.37
N TYR A 142 3.43 17.08 5.05
CA TYR A 142 2.43 16.65 6.01
C TYR A 142 3.08 16.23 7.31
N GLN A 143 2.41 16.49 8.42
CA GLN A 143 2.76 15.99 9.75
C GLN A 143 1.58 15.21 10.31
N VAL A 144 1.78 13.95 10.65
CA VAL A 144 0.74 13.07 11.20
C VAL A 144 0.95 12.89 12.70
N ASP A 145 -0.10 13.20 13.47
CA ASP A 145 -0.25 12.73 14.86
C ASP A 145 -0.90 11.33 14.83
N TYR A 146 -0.18 10.31 15.24
CA TYR A 146 -0.63 8.92 15.18
C TYR A 146 -0.44 8.21 16.54
N LYS A 147 -1.33 7.26 16.83
CA LYS A 147 -1.19 6.41 18.02
C LYS A 147 -0.18 5.28 17.79
N LYS A 148 -0.16 4.69 16.58
CA LYS A 148 0.72 3.58 16.20
C LYS A 148 1.28 3.77 14.79
N LEU A 149 2.57 3.49 14.64
CA LEU A 149 3.26 3.43 13.35
C LEU A 149 3.42 1.97 12.94
N VAL A 150 3.10 1.67 11.68
CA VAL A 150 3.33 0.38 11.05
C VAL A 150 4.25 0.59 9.85
N ASP A 151 5.48 0.13 9.97
CA ASP A 151 6.42 0.12 8.85
C ASP A 151 6.26 -1.20 8.08
N ALA A 152 5.59 -1.11 6.93
CA ALA A 152 5.37 -2.21 6.00
C ALA A 152 6.28 -2.09 4.76
N THR A 153 7.37 -1.34 4.88
CA THR A 153 8.34 -1.20 3.80
C THR A 153 9.26 -2.43 3.74
N PHE A 154 9.63 -2.81 2.51
CA PHE A 154 10.62 -3.86 2.32
C PHE A 154 12.03 -3.30 2.52
N MET A 155 12.92 -4.09 3.11
CA MET A 155 14.33 -3.72 3.21
C MET A 155 14.93 -3.55 1.81
N THR A 156 15.41 -2.35 1.52
CA THR A 156 16.12 -2.07 0.27
C THR A 156 17.51 -2.70 0.37
N ILE A 157 17.70 -3.84 -0.29
CA ILE A 157 19.03 -4.42 -0.47
C ILE A 157 19.67 -3.65 -1.63
N SER A 158 20.70 -2.89 -1.33
CA SER A 158 21.59 -2.34 -2.38
C SER A 158 22.46 -3.49 -2.88
N VAL A 159 22.34 -3.82 -4.16
CA VAL A 159 23.23 -4.74 -4.87
C VAL A 159 24.37 -3.92 -5.47
#